data_7dcc89f6ad1ad4778eb42f83f6695047
#
_entry.id   7dcc89f6ad1ad4778eb42f83f6695047
#
_cell.length_a   1.000
_cell.length_b   1.000
_cell.length_c   1.000
_cell.angle_alpha   90.00
_cell.angle_beta   90.00
_cell.angle_gamma   90.00
#
_symmetry.space_group_name_H-M   'P 1'
#
loop_
_entity.id
_entity.type
_entity.pdbx_description
1 polymer ?
#
loop_
_entity_poly.entity_id
_entity_poly.type
_entity_poly.pdbx_seq_one_letter_code
_entity_poly.pdbx_strand_id
1 'polypeptide(L)'
;SAINGEWKKDNLFIDRIEETYGIDGIEAHLKENRPDILVIDMLDKVTLPDSKHITAQHEKLREIYRRTRDLATRYECAIFGYSQLSADAEGRVNLNLSMMENSRTGKAAEADLMILIGKYAMIEGSDESDPRRVFNIAKNKISGWHGQINVMLDGRVARYDD
;
A
#
# COMPACT_ATOMS: atom_id res chain seq x y z
N SER A 1 24.94 -3.32 7.89
CA SER A 1 23.94 -4.20 7.28
C SER A 1 23.25 -4.98 8.39
N ALA A 2 22.12 -4.50 8.86
CA ALA A 2 21.28 -5.23 9.78
C ALA A 2 20.33 -6.09 8.97
N ILE A 3 20.50 -7.39 9.03
CA ILE A 3 19.63 -8.34 8.34
C ILE A 3 18.71 -9.08 9.31
N ASN A 4 18.83 -8.89 10.57
CA ASN A 4 17.91 -9.44 11.58
C ASN A 4 17.83 -8.46 12.74
N GLY A 5 17.02 -7.47 12.65
CA GLY A 5 16.86 -6.60 13.78
C GLY A 5 16.19 -5.27 13.45
N GLU A 6 15.57 -4.77 14.44
CA GLU A 6 15.08 -3.40 14.48
C GLU A 6 16.16 -2.43 14.03
N TRP A 7 15.88 -1.66 13.01
CA TRP A 7 16.70 -0.52 12.68
C TRP A 7 16.06 0.71 13.32
N LYS A 8 16.72 1.27 14.30
CA LYS A 8 16.26 2.48 14.99
C LYS A 8 17.26 3.60 14.75
N LYS A 9 16.83 4.64 14.07
CA LYS A 9 17.58 5.89 13.95
C LYS A 9 16.61 7.04 14.20
N ASP A 10 16.86 7.78 15.27
CA ASP A 10 16.01 8.87 15.71
C ASP A 10 14.54 8.40 15.89
N ASN A 11 13.64 8.83 15.00
CA ASN A 11 12.21 8.51 15.03
C ASN A 11 11.79 7.50 13.94
N LEU A 12 12.72 6.79 13.31
CA LEU A 12 12.44 5.76 12.31
C LEU A 12 12.71 4.38 12.87
N PHE A 13 11.68 3.52 12.85
CA PHE A 13 11.76 2.10 13.16
C PHE A 13 11.52 1.31 11.89
N ILE A 14 12.37 0.33 11.61
CA ILE A 14 12.15 -0.64 10.54
C ILE A 14 12.13 -2.01 11.17
N ASP A 15 10.99 -2.66 11.13
CA ASP A 15 10.80 -4.01 11.65
C ASP A 15 10.38 -4.95 10.51
N ARG A 16 10.80 -6.20 10.63
CA ARG A 16 10.39 -7.25 9.72
C ARG A 16 9.25 -8.02 10.36
N ILE A 17 8.07 -7.89 9.77
CA ILE A 17 6.91 -8.70 10.16
C ILE A 17 7.20 -10.15 9.77
N GLU A 18 7.33 -11.04 10.75
CA GLU A 18 7.39 -12.48 10.53
C GLU A 18 6.02 -13.00 10.03
N GLU A 19 5.99 -14.14 9.36
CA GLU A 19 4.76 -14.73 8.80
C GLU A 19 3.64 -14.94 9.83
N THR A 20 3.97 -14.94 11.11
CA THR A 20 3.02 -15.07 12.22
C THR A 20 2.38 -13.75 12.64
N TYR A 21 2.88 -12.61 12.15
CA TYR A 21 2.33 -11.30 12.49
C TYR A 21 1.07 -11.02 11.68
N GLY A 22 -0.06 -11.32 12.27
CA GLY A 22 -1.33 -10.87 11.77
C GLY A 22 -1.64 -9.42 12.11
N ILE A 23 -2.86 -9.02 11.85
CA ILE A 23 -3.37 -7.68 12.21
C ILE A 23 -3.19 -7.38 13.71
N ASP A 24 -3.23 -8.40 14.57
CA ASP A 24 -3.06 -8.27 16.02
C ASP A 24 -1.61 -7.89 16.38
N GLY A 25 -0.63 -8.36 15.62
CA GLY A 25 0.78 -7.94 15.78
C GLY A 25 0.98 -6.47 15.40
N ILE A 26 0.31 -6.01 14.35
CA ILE A 26 0.31 -4.59 13.97
C ILE A 26 -0.31 -3.76 15.11
N GLU A 27 -1.42 -4.22 15.69
CA GLU A 27 -2.04 -3.52 16.81
C GLU A 27 -1.13 -3.46 18.04
N ALA A 28 -0.44 -4.55 18.38
CA ALA A 28 0.52 -4.57 19.47
C ALA A 28 1.65 -3.55 19.25
N HIS A 29 2.18 -3.48 18.02
CA HIS A 29 3.23 -2.53 17.65
C HIS A 29 2.78 -1.06 17.74
N LEU A 30 1.58 -0.77 17.25
CA LEU A 30 0.96 0.56 17.38
C LEU A 30 0.76 0.96 18.84
N LYS A 31 0.34 0.02 19.69
CA LYS A 31 0.12 0.25 21.12
C LYS A 31 1.42 0.55 21.85
N GLU A 32 2.49 -0.15 21.53
CA GLU A 32 3.79 -0.01 22.15
C GLU A 32 4.52 1.26 21.72
N ASN A 33 4.59 1.50 20.42
CA ASN A 33 5.46 2.54 19.84
C ASN A 33 4.74 3.86 19.56
N ARG A 34 3.40 3.84 19.38
CA ARG A 34 2.56 5.00 19.09
C ARG A 34 3.14 5.90 17.99
N PRO A 35 3.41 5.38 16.80
CA PRO A 35 3.95 6.18 15.72
C PRO A 35 2.89 7.12 15.14
N ASP A 36 3.32 8.29 14.65
CA ASP A 36 2.45 9.18 13.88
C ASP A 36 2.14 8.60 12.49
N ILE A 37 3.09 7.83 11.93
CA ILE A 37 2.98 7.21 10.62
C ILE A 37 3.43 5.76 10.70
N LEU A 38 2.61 4.85 10.16
CA LEU A 38 2.96 3.45 9.94
C LEU A 38 2.94 3.15 8.44
N VAL A 39 4.00 2.51 7.96
CA VAL A 39 4.09 2.01 6.57
C VAL A 39 4.07 0.49 6.57
N ILE A 40 3.17 -0.13 5.81
CA ILE A 40 3.02 -1.58 5.71
C ILE A 40 3.30 -2.03 4.27
N ASP A 41 4.42 -2.71 4.08
CA ASP A 41 4.82 -3.27 2.78
C ASP A 41 4.89 -4.81 2.90
N MET A 42 3.88 -5.55 2.47
CA MET A 42 2.64 -5.21 1.76
C MET A 42 1.43 -5.53 2.64
N LEU A 43 0.43 -4.66 2.62
CA LEU A 43 -0.81 -4.85 3.38
C LEU A 43 -1.57 -6.13 2.96
N ASP A 44 -1.50 -6.51 1.70
CA ASP A 44 -2.12 -7.73 1.17
C ASP A 44 -1.51 -9.03 1.73
N LYS A 45 -0.34 -8.97 2.38
CA LYS A 45 0.34 -10.11 3.02
C LYS A 45 0.02 -10.26 4.50
N VAL A 46 -0.64 -9.27 5.09
CA VAL A 46 -1.06 -9.33 6.49
C VAL A 46 -2.02 -10.49 6.70
N THR A 47 -1.81 -11.26 7.75
CA THR A 47 -2.68 -12.38 8.08
C THR A 47 -3.82 -11.97 9.00
N LEU A 48 -4.89 -12.74 8.95
CA LEU A 48 -6.08 -12.54 9.78
C LEU A 48 -6.30 -13.80 10.63
N PRO A 49 -5.76 -13.86 11.87
CA PRO A 49 -5.76 -15.08 12.69
C PRO A 49 -7.14 -15.71 12.89
N ASP A 50 -8.16 -14.89 13.12
CA ASP A 50 -9.53 -15.34 13.39
C ASP A 50 -10.38 -15.59 12.14
N SER A 51 -9.75 -15.74 10.98
CA SER A 51 -10.46 -15.85 9.69
C SER A 51 -10.91 -17.24 9.32
N LYS A 52 -10.98 -18.20 10.26
CA LYS A 52 -11.40 -19.58 9.98
C LYS A 52 -12.79 -19.69 9.30
N HIS A 53 -13.62 -18.68 9.48
CA HIS A 53 -14.96 -18.59 8.89
C HIS A 53 -14.97 -17.87 7.52
N ILE A 54 -13.87 -17.20 7.14
CA ILE A 54 -13.78 -16.45 5.90
C ILE A 54 -12.98 -17.28 4.91
N THR A 55 -13.65 -17.92 3.96
CA THR A 55 -13.01 -18.77 2.95
C THR A 55 -12.58 -18.00 1.71
N ALA A 56 -13.31 -16.94 1.35
CA ALA A 56 -13.03 -16.15 0.17
C ALA A 56 -11.90 -15.15 0.40
N GLN A 57 -10.88 -15.16 -0.48
CA GLN A 57 -9.72 -14.29 -0.39
C GLN A 57 -10.07 -12.79 -0.39
N HIS A 58 -11.04 -12.38 -1.21
CA HIS A 58 -11.48 -10.99 -1.29
C HIS A 58 -12.16 -10.50 0.01
N GLU A 59 -12.84 -11.38 0.73
CA GLU A 59 -13.46 -11.06 2.02
C GLU A 59 -12.39 -10.92 3.11
N LYS A 60 -11.36 -11.78 3.09
CA LYS A 60 -10.20 -11.66 4.00
C LYS A 60 -9.51 -10.32 3.81
N LEU A 61 -9.22 -9.94 2.57
CA LEU A 61 -8.59 -8.66 2.27
C LEU A 61 -9.48 -7.49 2.72
N ARG A 62 -10.78 -7.53 2.43
CA ARG A 62 -11.69 -6.49 2.90
C ARG A 62 -11.63 -6.33 4.42
N GLU A 63 -11.62 -7.43 5.16
CA GLU A 63 -11.56 -7.39 6.62
C GLU A 63 -10.21 -6.86 7.13
N ILE A 64 -9.08 -7.20 6.49
CA ILE A 64 -7.76 -6.64 6.80
C ILE A 64 -7.77 -5.12 6.63
N TYR A 65 -8.26 -4.62 5.50
CA TYR A 65 -8.33 -3.18 5.23
C TYR A 65 -9.26 -2.46 6.20
N ARG A 66 -10.41 -3.05 6.52
CA ARG A 66 -11.33 -2.51 7.52
C ARG A 66 -10.66 -2.40 8.90
N ARG A 67 -10.04 -3.48 9.38
CA ARG A 67 -9.33 -3.46 10.68
C ARG A 67 -8.16 -2.49 10.68
N THR A 68 -7.41 -2.42 9.58
CA THR A 68 -6.32 -1.43 9.45
C THR A 68 -6.83 0.00 9.60
N ARG A 69 -7.99 0.31 9.00
CA ARG A 69 -8.64 1.61 9.17
C ARG A 69 -9.07 1.85 10.61
N ASP A 70 -9.65 0.85 11.27
CA ASP A 70 -10.04 0.93 12.67
C ASP A 70 -8.82 1.21 13.57
N LEU A 71 -7.68 0.56 13.28
CA LEU A 71 -6.41 0.81 13.99
C LEU A 71 -5.90 2.23 13.75
N ALA A 72 -5.90 2.72 12.51
CA ALA A 72 -5.50 4.10 12.20
C ALA A 72 -6.30 5.12 13.03
N THR A 73 -7.61 4.92 13.11
CA THR A 73 -8.49 5.80 13.90
C THR A 73 -8.25 5.67 15.39
N ARG A 74 -8.12 4.43 15.90
CA ARG A 74 -7.96 4.16 17.35
C ARG A 74 -6.66 4.70 17.90
N TYR A 75 -5.59 4.60 17.13
CA TYR A 75 -4.24 4.99 17.55
C TYR A 75 -3.81 6.36 17.00
N GLU A 76 -4.72 7.08 16.32
CA GLU A 76 -4.47 8.40 15.72
C GLU A 76 -3.22 8.41 14.83
N CYS A 77 -3.02 7.32 14.06
CA CYS A 77 -1.86 7.06 13.23
C CYS A 77 -2.23 7.09 11.74
N ALA A 78 -1.45 7.78 10.91
CA ALA A 78 -1.59 7.68 9.46
C ALA A 78 -0.98 6.36 8.97
N ILE A 79 -1.80 5.49 8.35
CA ILE A 79 -1.32 4.19 7.84
C ILE A 79 -1.22 4.22 6.31
N PHE A 80 -0.01 3.95 5.80
CA PHE A 80 0.26 3.76 4.37
C PHE A 80 0.42 2.27 4.09
N GLY A 81 -0.50 1.69 3.32
CA GLY A 81 -0.44 0.29 2.90
C GLY A 81 -0.08 0.17 1.42
N TYR A 82 0.92 -0.64 1.10
CA TYR A 82 1.21 -1.03 -0.29
C TYR A 82 0.41 -2.27 -0.67
N SER A 83 -0.04 -2.28 -1.94
CA SER A 83 -0.85 -3.35 -2.52
C SER A 83 -0.46 -3.55 -3.98
N GLN A 84 -0.60 -4.77 -4.47
CA GLN A 84 -0.37 -5.07 -5.88
C GLN A 84 -1.59 -4.76 -6.74
N LEU A 85 -1.30 -4.39 -7.98
CA LEU A 85 -2.29 -4.32 -9.05
C LEU A 85 -2.40 -5.69 -9.75
N SER A 86 -3.53 -5.93 -10.40
CA SER A 86 -3.71 -7.12 -11.23
C SER A 86 -2.80 -7.08 -12.48
N ALA A 87 -2.58 -8.23 -13.11
CA ALA A 87 -1.82 -8.32 -14.35
C ALA A 87 -2.38 -7.41 -15.48
N ASP A 88 -3.67 -7.11 -15.46
CA ASP A 88 -4.29 -6.20 -16.42
C ASP A 88 -3.74 -4.76 -16.35
N ALA A 89 -3.08 -4.39 -15.26
CA ALA A 89 -2.48 -3.08 -15.06
C ALA A 89 -1.04 -2.99 -15.62
N GLU A 90 -0.43 -4.13 -15.95
CA GLU A 90 0.95 -4.18 -16.42
C GLU A 90 1.15 -3.34 -17.67
N GLY A 91 2.22 -2.52 -17.66
CA GLY A 91 2.57 -1.65 -18.79
C GLY A 91 1.59 -0.52 -19.09
N ARG A 92 0.59 -0.29 -18.23
CA ARG A 92 -0.38 0.78 -18.43
C ARG A 92 -0.01 2.04 -17.66
N VAL A 93 -0.28 3.17 -18.28
CA VAL A 93 -0.11 4.50 -17.70
C VAL A 93 -1.39 4.92 -16.97
N ASN A 94 -2.53 4.73 -17.64
CA ASN A 94 -3.83 5.11 -17.10
C ASN A 94 -4.42 3.95 -16.29
N LEU A 95 -4.35 4.09 -14.99
CA LEU A 95 -4.80 3.09 -14.04
C LEU A 95 -6.08 3.54 -13.32
N ASN A 96 -6.94 2.59 -13.00
CA ASN A 96 -8.17 2.83 -12.26
C ASN A 96 -8.43 1.71 -11.23
N LEU A 97 -9.41 1.91 -10.36
CA LEU A 97 -9.73 0.97 -9.28
C LEU A 97 -10.10 -0.44 -9.75
N SER A 98 -10.55 -0.62 -11.00
CA SER A 98 -10.89 -1.95 -11.53
C SER A 98 -9.68 -2.85 -11.74
N MET A 99 -8.47 -2.26 -11.77
CA MET A 99 -7.19 -2.96 -11.96
C MET A 99 -6.54 -3.39 -10.64
N MET A 100 -7.22 -3.24 -9.52
CA MET A 100 -6.74 -3.73 -8.23
C MET A 100 -6.93 -5.23 -8.11
N GLU A 101 -5.88 -5.92 -7.65
CA GLU A 101 -5.93 -7.35 -7.44
C GLU A 101 -6.86 -7.73 -6.27
N ASN A 102 -7.61 -8.83 -6.46
CA ASN A 102 -8.41 -9.56 -5.47
C ASN A 102 -9.52 -8.80 -4.71
N SER A 103 -9.68 -7.49 -4.84
CA SER A 103 -10.76 -6.78 -4.15
C SER A 103 -10.99 -5.37 -4.67
N ARG A 104 -11.69 -5.26 -5.80
CA ARG A 104 -12.01 -3.97 -6.43
C ARG A 104 -12.79 -3.02 -5.52
N THR A 105 -13.75 -3.56 -4.78
CA THR A 105 -14.65 -2.76 -3.92
C THR A 105 -14.20 -2.75 -2.47
N GLY A 106 -13.69 -3.85 -1.95
CA GLY A 106 -13.34 -3.98 -0.53
C GLY A 106 -12.19 -3.09 -0.10
N LYS A 107 -11.06 -3.12 -0.83
CA LYS A 107 -9.90 -2.26 -0.55
C LYS A 107 -10.25 -0.78 -0.71
N ALA A 108 -10.90 -0.44 -1.83
CA ALA A 108 -11.27 0.93 -2.14
C ALA A 108 -12.28 1.52 -1.15
N ALA A 109 -13.16 0.72 -0.57
CA ALA A 109 -14.13 1.21 0.41
C ALA A 109 -13.45 1.79 1.65
N GLU A 110 -12.40 1.14 2.11
CA GLU A 110 -11.75 1.45 3.39
C GLU A 110 -10.65 2.53 3.29
N ALA A 111 -10.01 2.70 2.15
CA ALA A 111 -8.98 3.74 1.98
C ALA A 111 -9.57 5.15 1.86
N ASP A 112 -8.88 6.16 2.36
CA ASP A 112 -9.23 7.57 2.18
C ASP A 112 -8.55 8.19 0.97
N LEU A 113 -7.33 7.72 0.64
CA LEU A 113 -6.57 8.09 -0.55
C LEU A 113 -6.05 6.81 -1.21
N MET A 114 -6.13 6.74 -2.55
CA MET A 114 -5.52 5.67 -3.34
C MET A 114 -4.77 6.26 -4.52
N ILE A 115 -3.50 5.96 -4.59
CA ILE A 115 -2.59 6.37 -5.66
C ILE A 115 -2.12 5.10 -6.38
N LEU A 116 -2.42 5.02 -7.68
CA LEU A 116 -1.99 3.93 -8.53
C LEU A 116 -0.83 4.39 -9.40
N ILE A 117 0.30 3.68 -9.34
CA ILE A 117 1.53 4.08 -10.04
C ILE A 117 1.60 3.36 -11.38
N GLY A 118 1.40 4.11 -12.45
CA GLY A 118 1.52 3.63 -13.82
C GLY A 118 2.94 3.74 -14.37
N LYS A 119 3.29 2.82 -15.29
CA LYS A 119 4.59 2.74 -15.97
C LYS A 119 4.41 2.81 -17.49
N TYR A 120 5.34 3.46 -18.19
CA TYR A 120 5.34 3.58 -19.66
C TYR A 120 6.00 2.39 -20.37
N ALA A 121 5.87 1.16 -19.86
CA ALA A 121 6.63 0.03 -20.38
C ALA A 121 6.10 -0.56 -21.71
N MET A 122 4.88 -0.25 -22.14
CA MET A 122 4.25 -0.80 -23.35
C MET A 122 3.77 0.27 -24.34
N ILE A 123 4.25 1.49 -24.20
CA ILE A 123 3.93 2.57 -25.13
C ILE A 123 5.03 2.67 -26.17
N GLU A 124 4.68 2.89 -27.43
CA GLU A 124 5.63 3.04 -28.52
C GLU A 124 6.71 4.07 -28.16
N GLY A 125 7.99 3.68 -28.30
CA GLY A 125 9.15 4.50 -27.92
C GLY A 125 9.54 4.46 -26.45
N SER A 126 8.92 3.58 -25.63
CA SER A 126 9.34 3.32 -24.26
C SER A 126 9.86 1.88 -24.10
N ASP A 127 10.71 1.66 -23.11
CA ASP A 127 11.24 0.34 -22.74
C ASP A 127 11.08 0.10 -21.22
N GLU A 128 11.56 -1.04 -20.74
CA GLU A 128 11.47 -1.38 -19.32
C GLU A 128 12.28 -0.43 -18.42
N SER A 129 13.29 0.24 -18.96
CA SER A 129 14.14 1.20 -18.23
C SER A 129 13.55 2.62 -18.21
N ASP A 130 12.45 2.87 -18.91
CA ASP A 130 11.79 4.19 -18.96
C ASP A 130 11.52 4.71 -17.55
N PRO A 131 12.11 5.84 -17.16
CA PRO A 131 11.95 6.37 -15.80
C PRO A 131 10.60 7.06 -15.56
N ARG A 132 9.82 7.32 -16.61
CA ARG A 132 8.52 8.01 -16.48
C ARG A 132 7.52 7.17 -15.71
N ARG A 133 6.83 7.81 -14.77
CA ARG A 133 5.74 7.22 -14.00
C ARG A 133 4.56 8.19 -13.96
N VAL A 134 3.37 7.66 -13.75
CA VAL A 134 2.16 8.45 -13.57
C VAL A 134 1.48 8.03 -12.27
N PHE A 135 1.30 8.96 -11.38
CA PHE A 135 0.49 8.78 -10.18
C PHE A 135 -0.97 9.08 -10.53
N ASN A 136 -1.77 8.03 -10.61
CA ASN A 136 -3.21 8.15 -10.83
C ASN A 136 -3.92 8.24 -9.48
N ILE A 137 -4.51 9.39 -9.17
CA ILE A 137 -5.27 9.60 -7.94
C ILE A 137 -6.67 9.00 -8.13
N ALA A 138 -6.75 7.69 -7.89
CA ALA A 138 -7.95 6.90 -8.17
C ALA A 138 -9.06 7.08 -7.12
N LYS A 139 -8.69 7.48 -5.91
CA LYS A 139 -9.61 7.85 -4.83
C LYS A 139 -8.98 8.92 -3.95
N ASN A 140 -9.76 9.91 -3.57
CA ASN A 140 -9.32 10.97 -2.66
C ASN A 140 -10.52 11.56 -1.89
N LYS A 141 -10.72 11.10 -0.67
CA LYS A 141 -11.71 11.66 0.24
C LYS A 141 -11.22 12.90 0.98
N ILE A 142 -9.90 13.17 0.95
CA ILE A 142 -9.28 14.26 1.72
C ILE A 142 -9.58 15.61 1.07
N SER A 143 -9.36 15.72 -0.25
CA SER A 143 -9.60 16.97 -1.00
C SER A 143 -10.63 16.84 -2.12
N GLY A 144 -11.05 15.61 -2.45
CA GLY A 144 -11.95 15.34 -3.57
C GLY A 144 -11.31 15.47 -4.95
N TRP A 145 -10.03 15.87 -5.05
CA TRP A 145 -9.36 15.99 -6.33
C TRP A 145 -8.97 14.62 -6.89
N HIS A 146 -9.30 14.40 -8.15
CA HIS A 146 -8.93 13.23 -8.93
C HIS A 146 -8.17 13.69 -10.17
N GLY A 147 -7.08 13.03 -10.50
CA GLY A 147 -6.26 13.40 -11.65
C GLY A 147 -5.00 12.56 -11.74
N GLN A 148 -4.07 13.05 -12.54
CA GLN A 148 -2.79 12.39 -12.79
C GLN A 148 -1.64 13.37 -12.53
N ILE A 149 -0.55 12.84 -11.98
CA ILE A 149 0.70 13.56 -11.78
C ILE A 149 1.79 12.77 -12.51
N ASN A 150 2.48 13.43 -13.45
CA ASN A 150 3.61 12.83 -14.15
C ASN A 150 4.86 13.05 -13.31
N VAL A 151 5.66 12.01 -13.13
CA VAL A 151 6.90 12.07 -12.35
C VAL A 151 7.99 11.22 -13.02
N MET A 152 9.24 11.52 -12.67
CA MET A 152 10.42 10.76 -13.11
C MET A 152 10.97 9.96 -11.93
N LEU A 153 11.22 8.67 -12.14
CA LEU A 153 11.84 7.80 -11.15
C LEU A 153 13.36 7.80 -11.33
N ASP A 154 14.11 8.33 -10.38
CA ASP A 154 15.55 8.00 -10.27
C ASP A 154 15.70 6.68 -9.51
N GLY A 155 15.84 5.58 -10.25
CA GLY A 155 15.96 4.25 -9.69
C GLY A 155 17.23 4.01 -8.86
N ARG A 156 18.27 4.87 -9.02
CA ARG A 156 19.52 4.75 -8.24
C ARG A 156 19.33 5.12 -6.78
N VAL A 157 18.38 5.99 -6.50
CA VAL A 157 18.10 6.51 -5.14
C VAL A 157 16.64 6.31 -4.75
N ALA A 158 15.87 5.55 -5.54
CA ALA A 158 14.45 5.26 -5.32
C ALA A 158 13.62 6.55 -5.06
N ARG A 159 13.87 7.60 -5.84
CA ARG A 159 13.22 8.91 -5.68
C ARG A 159 12.38 9.26 -6.89
N TYR A 160 11.25 9.89 -6.65
CA TYR A 160 10.42 10.50 -7.67
C TYR A 160 10.65 12.02 -7.69
N ASP A 161 10.89 12.55 -8.89
CA ASP A 161 11.04 13.99 -9.16
C ASP A 161 9.97 14.43 -10.18
N ASP A 162 9.51 15.66 -10.13
CA ASP A 162 8.59 16.33 -11.06
C ASP A 162 9.33 17.05 -12.20
#